data_eca85e3b7560e66bf3f83c225d7f7cef
#
_entry.id   eca85e3b7560e66bf3f83c225d7f7cef
#
_cell.length_a   1.000
_cell.length_b   1.000
_cell.length_c   1.000
_cell.angle_alpha   90.00
_cell.angle_beta   90.00
_cell.angle_gamma   90.00
#
_symmetry.space_group_name_H-M   'P 1'
#
loop_
_entity.id
_entity.type
_entity.pdbx_description
1 polymer ?
#
loop_
_entity_poly.entity_id
_entity_poly.type
_entity_poly.pdbx_seq_one_letter_code
_entity_poly.pdbx_strand_id
1 'polypeptide(L)'
;MSSSSRYWNPVIAMLVILALAPRQGFTQEPGVYTYQEASRDGIGKIYMGREISHVMGHLGASWLERPQRDREEKTSRLVRNLPLQPTDTVADIGAGTGYFSFRMAERVPEGKVMAVDIQQEMLDIIESRKAEGFPANVETLLGTERDPRLPAASIDLILLVDAYHEFSWPREMGEAMAMALKPGGRLILVEYRGEDDSIPIKRLHKMTQREARKEMQAIGLEWESNEDFLPQQHFMVFRRPE
;
A
#
# COMPACT_ATOMS: atom_id res chain seq x y z
N MET A 1 -5.53 -59.57 -76.63
CA MET A 1 -4.37 -58.67 -76.73
C MET A 1 -4.66 -57.46 -75.80
N SER A 2 -4.10 -57.49 -74.61
CA SER A 2 -4.47 -56.55 -73.54
C SER A 2 -3.24 -55.63 -73.36
N SER A 3 -3.48 -54.35 -73.53
CA SER A 3 -2.47 -53.29 -73.30
C SER A 3 -2.73 -52.62 -71.94
N SER A 4 -1.83 -52.85 -70.97
CA SER A 4 -1.90 -52.25 -69.64
C SER A 4 -1.05 -50.94 -69.65
N SER A 5 -1.71 -49.80 -69.57
CA SER A 5 -1.07 -48.51 -69.32
C SER A 5 -0.83 -48.28 -67.82
N ARG A 6 0.45 -48.11 -67.46
CA ARG A 6 0.83 -47.75 -66.07
C ARG A 6 0.79 -46.24 -65.91
N TYR A 7 -0.06 -45.76 -64.99
CA TYR A 7 -0.05 -44.36 -64.58
C TYR A 7 1.02 -44.15 -63.49
N TRP A 8 1.91 -43.23 -63.74
CA TRP A 8 2.97 -42.79 -62.84
C TRP A 8 2.43 -41.60 -62.04
N ASN A 9 2.27 -41.76 -60.71
CA ASN A 9 1.92 -40.69 -59.82
C ASN A 9 3.20 -39.99 -59.33
N PRO A 10 3.38 -38.67 -59.55
CA PRO A 10 4.47 -37.93 -58.90
C PRO A 10 4.10 -37.59 -57.47
N VAL A 11 4.82 -38.15 -56.53
CA VAL A 11 4.78 -37.73 -55.10
C VAL A 11 5.46 -36.36 -55.01
N ILE A 12 4.67 -35.32 -54.79
CA ILE A 12 5.18 -33.98 -54.48
C ILE A 12 5.62 -33.99 -53.00
N ALA A 13 6.92 -34.02 -52.80
CA ALA A 13 7.52 -33.82 -51.48
C ALA A 13 7.40 -32.36 -51.08
N MET A 14 6.48 -32.07 -50.16
CA MET A 14 6.29 -30.75 -49.58
C MET A 14 7.39 -30.51 -48.50
N LEU A 15 8.41 -29.72 -48.86
CA LEU A 15 9.44 -29.28 -47.93
C LEU A 15 8.81 -28.26 -46.96
N VAL A 16 8.56 -28.68 -45.73
CA VAL A 16 8.16 -27.76 -44.64
C VAL A 16 9.42 -27.07 -44.12
N ILE A 17 9.63 -25.84 -44.56
CA ILE A 17 10.65 -24.97 -43.99
C ILE A 17 10.14 -24.46 -42.64
N LEU A 18 10.57 -25.06 -41.53
CA LEU A 18 10.40 -24.51 -40.21
C LEU A 18 11.25 -23.22 -40.10
N ALA A 19 10.57 -22.06 -40.23
CA ALA A 19 11.19 -20.79 -39.90
C ALA A 19 11.40 -20.73 -38.41
N LEU A 20 12.61 -20.85 -37.91
CA LEU A 20 13.01 -20.51 -36.55
C LEU A 20 12.87 -19.00 -36.41
N ALA A 21 11.74 -18.54 -35.88
CA ALA A 21 11.59 -17.19 -35.40
C ALA A 21 12.62 -16.94 -34.27
N PRO A 22 13.36 -15.83 -34.29
CA PRO A 22 14.26 -15.50 -33.20
C PRO A 22 13.40 -15.36 -31.93
N ARG A 23 13.70 -16.16 -30.90
CA ARG A 23 13.19 -15.94 -29.55
C ARG A 23 13.67 -14.55 -29.15
N GLN A 24 12.76 -13.59 -29.13
CA GLN A 24 12.98 -12.32 -28.45
C GLN A 24 13.29 -12.68 -26.99
N GLY A 25 14.56 -12.55 -26.62
CA GLY A 25 14.96 -12.60 -25.24
C GLY A 25 14.17 -11.51 -24.52
N PHE A 26 13.28 -11.90 -23.60
CA PHE A 26 12.75 -10.97 -22.62
C PHE A 26 13.97 -10.45 -21.87
N THR A 27 14.42 -9.24 -22.18
CA THR A 27 15.22 -8.45 -21.26
C THR A 27 14.34 -8.28 -20.05
N GLN A 28 14.62 -9.02 -18.96
CA GLN A 28 14.04 -8.72 -17.66
C GLN A 28 14.45 -7.27 -17.38
N GLU A 29 13.47 -6.37 -17.39
CA GLU A 29 13.61 -5.07 -16.76
C GLU A 29 14.22 -5.31 -15.36
N PRO A 30 15.20 -4.51 -14.91
CA PRO A 30 15.75 -4.67 -13.58
C PRO A 30 14.57 -4.74 -12.61
N GLY A 31 14.42 -5.87 -11.93
CA GLY A 31 13.21 -6.15 -11.14
C GLY A 31 13.00 -5.02 -10.13
N VAL A 32 11.75 -4.56 -10.00
CA VAL A 32 11.33 -3.54 -9.02
C VAL A 32 11.81 -3.89 -7.62
N TYR A 33 11.98 -5.18 -7.36
CA TYR A 33 12.44 -5.76 -6.10
C TYR A 33 13.72 -6.55 -6.29
N THR A 34 14.58 -6.49 -5.27
CA THR A 34 15.70 -7.43 -5.11
C THR A 34 15.51 -8.24 -3.84
N TYR A 35 16.24 -9.34 -3.69
CA TYR A 35 16.11 -10.26 -2.57
C TYR A 35 17.46 -10.54 -1.97
N GLN A 36 17.51 -10.69 -0.64
CA GLN A 36 18.68 -11.05 0.14
C GLN A 36 18.28 -12.00 1.27
N GLU A 37 19.24 -12.49 2.04
CA GLU A 37 18.93 -13.15 3.31
C GLU A 37 18.19 -12.19 4.23
N ALA A 38 17.05 -12.65 4.78
CA ALA A 38 16.20 -11.82 5.61
C ALA A 38 16.94 -11.41 6.91
N SER A 39 16.90 -10.14 7.23
CA SER A 39 17.32 -9.68 8.55
C SER A 39 16.33 -10.14 9.63
N ARG A 40 16.69 -10.02 10.90
CA ARG A 40 15.85 -10.49 12.02
C ARG A 40 14.41 -9.96 12.00
N ASP A 41 14.22 -8.71 11.56
CA ASP A 41 12.92 -8.01 11.56
C ASP A 41 12.41 -7.76 10.13
N GLY A 42 13.09 -8.28 9.10
CA GLY A 42 12.77 -8.08 7.70
C GLY A 42 12.39 -9.36 6.98
N ILE A 43 11.79 -9.21 5.81
CA ILE A 43 11.36 -10.34 4.96
C ILE A 43 12.38 -10.70 3.87
N GLY A 44 13.57 -10.08 3.86
CA GLY A 44 14.61 -10.29 2.85
C GLY A 44 14.28 -9.70 1.48
N LYS A 45 13.19 -8.98 1.35
CA LYS A 45 12.76 -8.30 0.12
C LYS A 45 13.12 -6.83 0.20
N ILE A 46 13.82 -6.35 -0.83
CA ILE A 46 14.32 -4.98 -0.93
C ILE A 46 13.50 -4.21 -1.95
N TYR A 47 12.97 -3.07 -1.56
CA TYR A 47 12.35 -2.09 -2.45
C TYR A 47 13.13 -0.78 -2.43
N MET A 48 13.63 -0.37 -3.58
CA MET A 48 14.38 0.88 -3.78
C MET A 48 15.54 1.12 -2.80
N GLY A 49 16.12 0.04 -2.23
CA GLY A 49 17.25 0.06 -1.30
C GLY A 49 16.87 -0.11 0.17
N ARG A 50 15.59 -0.18 0.51
CA ARG A 50 15.06 -0.45 1.85
C ARG A 50 14.61 -1.90 1.95
N GLU A 51 15.03 -2.63 2.99
CA GLU A 51 14.46 -3.93 3.33
C GLU A 51 13.06 -3.72 3.94
N ILE A 52 12.10 -4.50 3.48
CA ILE A 52 10.72 -4.47 3.99
C ILE A 52 10.65 -5.20 5.32
N SER A 53 9.98 -4.62 6.31
CA SER A 53 9.80 -5.25 7.62
C SER A 53 8.74 -6.36 7.59
N HIS A 54 8.73 -7.20 8.63
CA HIS A 54 7.60 -8.09 8.89
C HIS A 54 6.35 -7.27 9.24
N VAL A 55 5.19 -7.73 8.75
CA VAL A 55 3.89 -7.18 9.12
C VAL A 55 3.55 -7.52 10.58
N MET A 56 2.98 -6.57 11.30
CA MET A 56 2.42 -6.81 12.63
C MET A 56 1.12 -7.62 12.51
N GLY A 57 1.11 -8.84 13.07
CA GLY A 57 -0.10 -9.67 13.10
C GLY A 57 -1.15 -9.14 14.07
N HIS A 58 -2.42 -9.53 13.85
CA HIS A 58 -3.58 -9.14 14.67
C HIS A 58 -3.43 -9.45 16.18
N LEU A 59 -2.59 -10.41 16.55
CA LEU A 59 -2.25 -10.67 17.97
C LEU A 59 -1.58 -9.48 18.64
N GLY A 60 -1.01 -8.55 17.86
CA GLY A 60 -0.46 -7.28 18.33
C GLY A 60 -1.50 -6.15 18.49
N ALA A 61 -2.78 -6.38 18.23
CA ALA A 61 -3.84 -5.37 18.24
C ALA A 61 -3.89 -4.53 19.54
N SER A 62 -3.61 -5.15 20.68
CA SER A 62 -3.57 -4.44 21.98
C SER A 62 -2.51 -3.33 22.04
N TRP A 63 -1.43 -3.45 21.28
CA TRP A 63 -0.42 -2.40 21.16
C TRP A 63 -0.99 -1.13 20.54
N LEU A 64 -1.89 -1.25 19.56
CA LEU A 64 -2.53 -0.12 18.88
C LEU A 64 -3.46 0.66 19.79
N GLU A 65 -3.98 0.02 20.84
CA GLU A 65 -4.93 0.60 21.79
C GLU A 65 -4.31 0.93 23.15
N ARG A 66 -2.97 0.90 23.27
CA ARG A 66 -2.32 1.17 24.55
C ARG A 66 -2.69 2.56 25.10
N PRO A 67 -2.99 2.69 26.39
CA PRO A 67 -3.46 3.96 26.97
C PRO A 67 -2.47 5.13 26.81
N GLN A 68 -1.17 4.83 26.64
CA GLN A 68 -0.13 5.83 26.51
C GLN A 68 0.02 6.38 25.09
N ARG A 69 -0.62 5.77 24.08
CA ARG A 69 -0.40 6.06 22.66
C ARG A 69 -0.57 7.54 22.32
N ASP A 70 -1.65 8.18 22.77
CA ASP A 70 -1.85 9.61 22.50
C ASP A 70 -0.79 10.49 23.16
N ARG A 71 -0.33 10.11 24.36
CA ARG A 71 0.75 10.86 25.04
C ARG A 71 2.09 10.72 24.29
N GLU A 72 2.40 9.53 23.78
CA GLU A 72 3.67 9.20 23.13
C GLU A 72 3.72 9.71 21.68
N GLU A 73 2.66 9.51 20.90
CA GLU A 73 2.59 9.77 19.46
C GLU A 73 1.81 11.05 19.12
N LYS A 74 1.08 11.64 20.09
CA LYS A 74 0.21 12.82 19.87
C LYS A 74 -0.87 12.55 18.80
N THR A 75 -1.48 11.36 18.84
CA THR A 75 -2.47 10.91 17.86
C THR A 75 -3.68 11.84 17.73
N SER A 76 -4.16 12.42 18.85
CA SER A 76 -5.20 13.45 18.81
C SER A 76 -4.76 14.72 18.07
N ARG A 77 -3.46 15.08 18.14
CA ARG A 77 -2.92 16.20 17.39
C ARG A 77 -2.79 15.84 15.91
N LEU A 78 -2.37 14.61 15.60
CA LEU A 78 -2.34 14.10 14.23
C LEU A 78 -3.71 14.27 13.57
N VAL A 79 -4.76 13.70 14.15
CA VAL A 79 -6.12 13.76 13.61
C VAL A 79 -6.62 15.20 13.43
N ARG A 80 -6.35 16.09 14.40
CA ARG A 80 -6.75 17.51 14.28
C ARG A 80 -6.06 18.24 13.12
N ASN A 81 -4.84 17.83 12.75
CA ASN A 81 -4.09 18.45 11.65
C ASN A 81 -4.33 17.79 10.27
N LEU A 82 -5.14 16.73 10.20
CA LEU A 82 -5.59 16.21 8.90
C LEU A 82 -6.46 17.26 8.20
N PRO A 83 -6.20 17.57 6.92
CA PRO A 83 -6.96 18.59 6.16
C PRO A 83 -8.31 18.03 5.67
N LEU A 84 -9.14 17.57 6.60
CA LEU A 84 -10.43 16.93 6.33
C LEU A 84 -11.57 17.94 6.21
N GLN A 85 -12.44 17.72 5.21
CA GLN A 85 -13.73 18.38 5.08
C GLN A 85 -14.86 17.45 5.56
N PRO A 86 -15.99 17.96 6.06
CA PRO A 86 -17.08 17.13 6.57
C PRO A 86 -17.63 16.08 5.59
N THR A 87 -17.50 16.33 4.30
CA THR A 87 -18.02 15.50 3.20
C THR A 87 -17.00 14.54 2.58
N ASP A 88 -15.75 14.54 3.08
CA ASP A 88 -14.68 13.75 2.47
C ASP A 88 -14.91 12.24 2.59
N THR A 89 -14.49 11.54 1.56
CA THR A 89 -14.25 10.09 1.62
C THR A 89 -12.78 9.86 1.90
N VAL A 90 -12.50 9.29 3.05
CA VAL A 90 -11.13 9.06 3.56
C VAL A 90 -10.82 7.57 3.55
N ALA A 91 -9.59 7.18 3.24
CA ALA A 91 -9.13 5.81 3.43
C ALA A 91 -8.05 5.76 4.52
N ASP A 92 -8.21 4.82 5.47
CA ASP A 92 -7.24 4.45 6.48
C ASP A 92 -6.63 3.12 6.05
N ILE A 93 -5.36 3.12 5.58
CA ILE A 93 -4.72 1.93 5.02
C ILE A 93 -3.77 1.30 6.04
N GLY A 94 -4.01 0.02 6.37
CA GLY A 94 -3.47 -0.63 7.54
C GLY A 94 -4.23 -0.15 8.79
N ALA A 95 -5.56 -0.14 8.69
CA ALA A 95 -6.45 0.44 9.70
C ALA A 95 -6.35 -0.24 11.07
N GLY A 96 -5.87 -1.50 11.12
CA GLY A 96 -5.75 -2.27 12.34
C GLY A 96 -7.07 -2.33 13.11
N THR A 97 -7.06 -1.86 14.32
CA THR A 97 -8.24 -1.84 15.20
C THR A 97 -9.24 -0.71 14.92
N GLY A 98 -8.99 0.12 13.89
CA GLY A 98 -9.80 1.31 13.61
C GLY A 98 -9.46 2.52 14.48
N TYR A 99 -8.30 2.51 15.14
CA TYR A 99 -7.90 3.58 16.06
C TYR A 99 -7.98 4.96 15.42
N PHE A 100 -7.47 5.14 14.19
CA PHE A 100 -7.58 6.38 13.44
C PHE A 100 -8.90 6.48 12.67
N SER A 101 -9.41 5.36 12.14
CA SER A 101 -10.64 5.33 11.36
C SER A 101 -11.81 5.97 12.11
N PHE A 102 -12.06 5.59 13.36
CA PHE A 102 -13.17 6.15 14.15
C PHE A 102 -12.97 7.64 14.48
N ARG A 103 -11.73 8.07 14.74
CA ARG A 103 -11.43 9.47 15.01
C ARG A 103 -11.56 10.36 13.78
N MET A 104 -11.25 9.83 12.59
CA MET A 104 -11.51 10.51 11.32
C MET A 104 -12.99 10.55 10.98
N ALA A 105 -13.73 9.49 11.29
CA ALA A 105 -15.17 9.42 11.05
C ALA A 105 -15.96 10.53 11.76
N GLU A 106 -15.53 10.91 12.96
CA GLU A 106 -16.09 12.07 13.70
C GLU A 106 -15.81 13.41 12.97
N ARG A 107 -14.77 13.48 12.15
CA ARG A 107 -14.36 14.66 11.40
C ARG A 107 -15.04 14.78 10.02
N VAL A 108 -15.59 13.67 9.52
CA VAL A 108 -16.27 13.58 8.22
C VAL A 108 -17.71 13.06 8.38
N PRO A 109 -18.57 13.77 9.15
CA PRO A 109 -19.91 13.28 9.51
C PRO A 109 -20.87 13.15 8.31
N GLU A 110 -20.61 13.87 7.21
CA GLU A 110 -21.36 13.80 5.95
C GLU A 110 -20.65 12.96 4.89
N GLY A 111 -19.44 12.53 5.19
CA GLY A 111 -18.61 11.64 4.38
C GLY A 111 -18.49 10.25 5.00
N LYS A 112 -17.40 9.56 4.70
CA LYS A 112 -17.11 8.23 5.25
C LYS A 112 -15.63 7.92 5.34
N VAL A 113 -15.29 6.93 6.15
CA VAL A 113 -13.95 6.38 6.26
C VAL A 113 -13.95 4.94 5.78
N MET A 114 -13.11 4.64 4.78
CA MET A 114 -12.81 3.29 4.32
C MET A 114 -11.66 2.75 5.17
N ALA A 115 -11.95 1.87 6.12
CA ALA A 115 -10.96 1.19 6.95
C ALA A 115 -10.45 -0.06 6.22
N VAL A 116 -9.25 0.03 5.66
CA VAL A 116 -8.66 -1.03 4.82
C VAL A 116 -7.59 -1.76 5.61
N ASP A 117 -7.71 -3.07 5.69
CA ASP A 117 -6.67 -3.94 6.25
C ASP A 117 -6.56 -5.24 5.44
N ILE A 118 -5.42 -5.92 5.50
CA ILE A 118 -5.22 -7.22 4.87
C ILE A 118 -5.59 -8.39 5.80
N GLN A 119 -5.81 -8.12 7.08
CA GLN A 119 -6.15 -9.09 8.10
C GLN A 119 -7.64 -8.97 8.47
N GLN A 120 -8.42 -10.01 8.17
CA GLN A 120 -9.85 -10.04 8.49
C GLN A 120 -10.10 -9.86 10.00
N GLU A 121 -9.24 -10.40 10.83
CA GLU A 121 -9.35 -10.31 12.29
C GLU A 121 -9.26 -8.85 12.78
N MET A 122 -8.50 -7.99 12.12
CA MET A 122 -8.47 -6.56 12.43
C MET A 122 -9.79 -5.89 12.05
N LEU A 123 -10.34 -6.22 10.89
CA LEU A 123 -11.64 -5.68 10.45
C LEU A 123 -12.78 -6.17 11.34
N ASP A 124 -12.72 -7.39 11.84
CA ASP A 124 -13.72 -7.94 12.79
C ASP A 124 -13.73 -7.14 14.11
N ILE A 125 -12.56 -6.65 14.57
CA ILE A 125 -12.48 -5.74 15.72
C ILE A 125 -13.21 -4.43 15.42
N ILE A 126 -13.04 -3.85 14.22
CA ILE A 126 -13.75 -2.62 13.83
C ILE A 126 -15.25 -2.83 13.81
N GLU A 127 -15.73 -3.93 13.20
CA GLU A 127 -17.16 -4.24 13.17
C GLU A 127 -17.74 -4.47 14.58
N SER A 128 -17.00 -5.13 15.48
CA SER A 128 -17.41 -5.27 16.89
C SER A 128 -17.58 -3.90 17.56
N ARG A 129 -16.65 -2.98 17.36
CA ARG A 129 -16.73 -1.61 17.91
C ARG A 129 -17.92 -0.82 17.37
N LYS A 130 -18.23 -0.96 16.08
CA LYS A 130 -19.42 -0.35 15.51
C LYS A 130 -20.69 -0.85 16.20
N ALA A 131 -20.77 -2.15 16.51
CA ALA A 131 -21.86 -2.73 17.28
C ALA A 131 -21.93 -2.19 18.72
N GLU A 132 -20.83 -1.74 19.30
CA GLU A 132 -20.73 -1.08 20.61
C GLU A 132 -21.08 0.41 20.58
N GLY A 133 -21.41 0.98 19.41
CA GLY A 133 -21.86 2.37 19.26
C GLY A 133 -20.78 3.35 18.76
N PHE A 134 -19.66 2.85 18.24
CA PHE A 134 -18.69 3.70 17.53
C PHE A 134 -19.27 4.23 16.19
N PRO A 135 -18.69 5.28 15.60
CA PRO A 135 -19.22 5.90 14.39
C PRO A 135 -19.55 4.90 13.27
N ALA A 136 -20.79 4.96 12.76
CA ALA A 136 -21.30 4.02 11.76
C ALA A 136 -20.79 4.32 10.32
N ASN A 137 -20.28 5.52 10.07
CA ASN A 137 -19.73 5.93 8.78
C ASN A 137 -18.28 5.43 8.54
N VAL A 138 -17.86 4.40 9.28
CA VAL A 138 -16.67 3.60 8.99
C VAL A 138 -17.10 2.35 8.23
N GLU A 139 -16.59 2.16 7.03
CA GLU A 139 -16.79 0.98 6.18
C GLU A 139 -15.52 0.14 6.14
N THR A 140 -15.59 -1.13 6.53
CA THR A 140 -14.45 -2.05 6.47
C THR A 140 -14.26 -2.59 5.06
N LEU A 141 -13.00 -2.73 4.64
CA LEU A 141 -12.64 -3.28 3.33
C LEU A 141 -11.42 -4.19 3.44
N LEU A 142 -11.60 -5.47 3.13
CA LEU A 142 -10.49 -6.42 3.08
C LEU A 142 -9.67 -6.19 1.82
N GLY A 143 -8.49 -5.62 2.01
CA GLY A 143 -7.48 -5.45 0.96
C GLY A 143 -6.70 -6.73 0.68
N THR A 144 -5.70 -6.58 -0.17
CA THR A 144 -4.67 -7.59 -0.42
C THR A 144 -3.30 -6.96 -0.16
N GLU A 145 -2.24 -7.75 -0.23
CA GLU A 145 -0.87 -7.21 -0.14
C GLU A 145 -0.49 -6.26 -1.28
N ARG A 146 -1.27 -6.22 -2.39
CA ARG A 146 -0.98 -5.45 -3.60
C ARG A 146 -2.03 -4.42 -3.99
N ASP A 147 -3.22 -4.52 -3.39
CA ASP A 147 -4.36 -3.72 -3.81
C ASP A 147 -5.28 -3.45 -2.61
N PRO A 148 -5.51 -2.18 -2.25
CA PRO A 148 -6.45 -1.80 -1.19
C PRO A 148 -7.91 -2.01 -1.61
N ARG A 149 -8.18 -2.37 -2.88
CA ARG A 149 -9.52 -2.55 -3.48
C ARG A 149 -10.41 -1.31 -3.41
N LEU A 150 -9.82 -0.14 -3.32
CA LEU A 150 -10.56 1.12 -3.35
C LEU A 150 -10.97 1.46 -4.79
N PRO A 151 -12.16 2.03 -5.01
CA PRO A 151 -12.56 2.50 -6.33
C PRO A 151 -11.64 3.62 -6.84
N ALA A 152 -11.36 3.63 -8.14
CA ALA A 152 -10.52 4.67 -8.75
C ALA A 152 -11.15 6.06 -8.58
N ALA A 153 -10.31 7.07 -8.34
CA ALA A 153 -10.67 8.49 -8.23
C ALA A 153 -11.86 8.75 -7.29
N SER A 154 -11.91 8.05 -6.15
CA SER A 154 -13.01 8.11 -5.19
C SER A 154 -12.61 8.67 -3.82
N ILE A 155 -11.32 8.74 -3.51
CA ILE A 155 -10.79 9.08 -2.19
C ILE A 155 -10.22 10.49 -2.19
N ASP A 156 -10.64 11.31 -1.23
CA ASP A 156 -10.14 12.67 -1.03
C ASP A 156 -8.80 12.68 -0.29
N LEU A 157 -8.67 11.80 0.73
CA LEU A 157 -7.48 11.66 1.53
C LEU A 157 -7.21 10.20 1.89
N ILE A 158 -5.98 9.76 1.73
CA ILE A 158 -5.47 8.49 2.26
C ILE A 158 -4.57 8.79 3.45
N LEU A 159 -4.78 8.10 4.56
CA LEU A 159 -3.90 8.09 5.73
C LEU A 159 -3.23 6.73 5.88
N LEU A 160 -1.92 6.75 6.14
CA LEU A 160 -1.14 5.59 6.60
C LEU A 160 -0.39 6.01 7.87
N VAL A 161 -0.51 5.23 8.94
CA VAL A 161 0.21 5.49 10.19
C VAL A 161 0.96 4.24 10.63
N ASP A 162 2.28 4.30 10.56
CA ASP A 162 3.20 3.23 10.94
C ASP A 162 2.85 1.88 10.28
N ALA A 163 2.48 1.91 8.99
CA ALA A 163 2.02 0.75 8.24
C ALA A 163 2.76 0.53 6.90
N TYR A 164 3.14 1.59 6.21
CA TYR A 164 3.70 1.49 4.86
C TYR A 164 5.03 0.71 4.84
N HIS A 165 5.85 0.84 5.87
CA HIS A 165 7.13 0.13 5.97
C HIS A 165 6.97 -1.41 6.00
N GLU A 166 5.77 -1.91 6.31
CA GLU A 166 5.40 -3.33 6.35
C GLU A 166 4.84 -3.87 5.02
N PHE A 167 4.58 -3.00 4.03
CA PHE A 167 3.99 -3.45 2.77
C PHE A 167 4.92 -4.37 2.00
N SER A 168 4.51 -5.63 1.83
CA SER A 168 5.28 -6.64 1.08
C SER A 168 5.37 -6.34 -0.43
N TRP A 169 4.43 -5.53 -0.95
CA TRP A 169 4.36 -5.07 -2.34
C TRP A 169 4.11 -3.55 -2.43
N PRO A 170 5.06 -2.72 -1.92
CA PRO A 170 4.83 -1.29 -1.78
C PRO A 170 4.62 -0.55 -3.12
N ARG A 171 5.19 -1.05 -4.22
CA ARG A 171 4.99 -0.46 -5.55
C ARG A 171 3.56 -0.65 -6.02
N GLU A 172 3.07 -1.88 -6.03
CA GLU A 172 1.73 -2.24 -6.51
C GLU A 172 0.64 -1.62 -5.63
N MET A 173 0.79 -1.75 -4.31
CA MET A 173 -0.12 -1.13 -3.36
C MET A 173 -0.13 0.40 -3.51
N GLY A 174 1.04 1.01 -3.68
CA GLY A 174 1.20 2.45 -3.88
C GLY A 174 0.52 2.94 -5.16
N GLU A 175 0.72 2.24 -6.27
CA GLU A 175 0.06 2.56 -7.56
C GLU A 175 -1.46 2.47 -7.45
N ALA A 176 -1.98 1.43 -6.76
CA ALA A 176 -3.42 1.28 -6.53
C ALA A 176 -3.97 2.40 -5.63
N MET A 177 -3.25 2.80 -4.57
CA MET A 177 -3.60 3.95 -3.74
C MET A 177 -3.61 5.27 -4.54
N ALA A 178 -2.58 5.51 -5.36
CA ALA A 178 -2.52 6.70 -6.20
C ALA A 178 -3.68 6.76 -7.21
N MET A 179 -4.09 5.62 -7.78
CA MET A 179 -5.27 5.54 -8.64
C MET A 179 -6.58 5.79 -7.89
N ALA A 180 -6.67 5.37 -6.63
CA ALA A 180 -7.87 5.57 -5.81
C ALA A 180 -8.09 7.04 -5.40
N LEU A 181 -7.02 7.80 -5.21
CA LEU A 181 -7.12 9.23 -4.93
C LEU A 181 -7.82 9.97 -6.07
N LYS A 182 -8.65 10.95 -5.76
CA LYS A 182 -9.13 11.95 -6.72
C LYS A 182 -7.97 12.81 -7.26
N PRO A 183 -8.05 13.40 -8.47
CA PRO A 183 -7.11 14.44 -8.86
C PRO A 183 -7.01 15.52 -7.77
N GLY A 184 -5.80 15.93 -7.41
CA GLY A 184 -5.54 16.83 -6.29
C GLY A 184 -5.72 16.24 -4.88
N GLY A 185 -6.17 14.99 -4.76
CA GLY A 185 -6.29 14.27 -3.48
C GLY A 185 -4.93 14.03 -2.81
N ARG A 186 -4.93 13.83 -1.51
CA ARG A 186 -3.71 13.74 -0.69
C ARG A 186 -3.50 12.37 -0.09
N LEU A 187 -2.24 11.94 -0.05
CA LEU A 187 -1.78 10.83 0.76
C LEU A 187 -0.93 11.40 1.90
N ILE A 188 -1.32 11.10 3.13
CA ILE A 188 -0.56 11.44 4.33
C ILE A 188 0.10 10.18 4.85
N LEU A 189 1.43 10.20 4.85
CA LEU A 189 2.27 9.12 5.33
C LEU A 189 2.90 9.53 6.65
N VAL A 190 2.52 8.83 7.71
CA VAL A 190 3.07 9.01 9.06
C VAL A 190 3.91 7.80 9.39
N GLU A 191 5.20 8.03 9.64
CA GLU A 191 6.19 6.96 9.91
C GLU A 191 7.18 7.43 10.97
N TYR A 192 7.64 6.54 11.84
CA TYR A 192 8.71 6.85 12.77
C TYR A 192 9.97 7.32 12.03
N ARG A 193 10.62 8.37 12.57
CA ARG A 193 11.77 9.01 11.93
C ARG A 193 12.95 8.05 11.80
N GLY A 194 13.30 7.68 10.58
CA GLY A 194 14.44 6.83 10.27
C GLY A 194 15.79 7.53 10.47
N GLU A 195 15.80 8.87 10.52
CA GLU A 195 16.96 9.72 10.78
C GLU A 195 17.32 9.80 12.26
N ASP A 196 16.42 9.39 13.18
CA ASP A 196 16.62 9.51 14.63
C ASP A 196 16.78 8.12 15.28
N ASP A 197 18.03 7.79 15.60
CA ASP A 197 18.36 6.53 16.28
C ASP A 197 17.93 6.51 17.76
N SER A 198 17.60 7.65 18.36
CA SER A 198 17.13 7.73 19.76
C SER A 198 15.69 7.25 19.96
N ILE A 199 14.89 7.19 18.90
CA ILE A 199 13.53 6.68 18.95
C ILE A 199 13.55 5.17 19.16
N PRO A 200 12.92 4.63 20.24
CA PRO A 200 13.04 3.23 20.65
C PRO A 200 12.15 2.30 19.81
N ILE A 201 12.22 2.42 18.50
CA ILE A 201 11.53 1.62 17.49
C ILE A 201 12.58 0.87 16.66
N LYS A 202 12.30 -0.37 16.30
CA LYS A 202 13.19 -1.18 15.46
C LYS A 202 13.48 -0.47 14.13
N ARG A 203 14.70 -0.64 13.62
CA ARG A 203 15.18 0.11 12.45
C ARG A 203 14.27 -0.06 11.21
N LEU A 204 13.81 -1.28 10.91
CA LEU A 204 12.96 -1.53 9.73
C LEU A 204 11.52 -1.01 9.89
N HIS A 205 11.13 -0.66 11.11
CA HIS A 205 9.85 -0.01 11.40
C HIS A 205 9.97 1.53 11.48
N LYS A 206 11.03 2.07 10.92
CA LYS A 206 11.26 3.50 10.74
C LYS A 206 11.48 3.80 9.26
N MET A 207 11.16 5.01 8.85
CA MET A 207 11.36 5.45 7.48
C MET A 207 11.93 6.86 7.43
N THR A 208 12.92 7.08 6.56
CA THR A 208 13.44 8.42 6.33
C THR A 208 12.57 9.19 5.35
N GLN A 209 12.53 10.53 5.45
CA GLN A 209 11.86 11.36 4.44
C GLN A 209 12.39 11.09 3.02
N ARG A 210 13.70 10.82 2.90
CA ARG A 210 14.31 10.52 1.60
C ARG A 210 13.76 9.24 0.98
N GLU A 211 13.60 8.17 1.77
CA GLU A 211 13.00 6.91 1.32
C GLU A 211 11.55 7.13 0.94
N ALA A 212 10.75 7.74 1.82
CA ALA A 212 9.35 8.04 1.57
C ALA A 212 9.15 8.86 0.29
N ARG A 213 9.88 9.94 0.11
CA ARG A 213 9.80 10.77 -1.10
C ARG A 213 10.16 10.01 -2.36
N LYS A 214 11.23 9.21 -2.32
CA LYS A 214 11.66 8.40 -3.46
C LYS A 214 10.60 7.37 -3.86
N GLU A 215 10.03 6.68 -2.87
CA GLU A 215 9.02 5.65 -3.10
C GLU A 215 7.68 6.23 -3.57
N MET A 216 7.22 7.33 -2.98
CA MET A 216 5.97 8.01 -3.39
C MET A 216 6.09 8.67 -4.77
N GLN A 217 7.23 9.27 -5.10
CA GLN A 217 7.47 9.81 -6.44
C GLN A 217 7.47 8.71 -7.52
N ALA A 218 7.96 7.51 -7.19
CA ALA A 218 7.98 6.38 -8.12
C ALA A 218 6.58 5.87 -8.49
N ILE A 219 5.56 6.19 -7.70
CA ILE A 219 4.15 5.86 -7.96
C ILE A 219 3.33 7.06 -8.48
N GLY A 220 4.01 8.17 -8.84
CA GLY A 220 3.38 9.33 -9.45
C GLY A 220 2.77 10.34 -8.47
N LEU A 221 3.05 10.23 -7.17
CA LEU A 221 2.64 11.23 -6.20
C LEU A 221 3.70 12.34 -6.07
N GLU A 222 3.24 13.57 -5.94
CA GLU A 222 4.09 14.75 -5.75
C GLU A 222 4.26 15.06 -4.27
N TRP A 223 5.49 15.41 -3.89
CA TRP A 223 5.79 15.88 -2.54
C TRP A 223 5.15 17.26 -2.30
N GLU A 224 4.40 17.41 -1.21
CA GLU A 224 3.82 18.70 -0.79
C GLU A 224 4.59 19.26 0.44
N SER A 225 4.60 18.54 1.57
CA SER A 225 5.28 19.02 2.80
C SER A 225 5.65 17.88 3.76
N ASN A 226 6.44 18.21 4.76
CA ASN A 226 6.55 17.48 6.03
C ASN A 226 6.27 18.43 7.17
N GLU A 227 5.29 18.10 8.00
CA GLU A 227 4.93 18.88 9.17
C GLU A 227 5.62 18.32 10.43
N ASP A 228 6.33 19.17 11.16
CA ASP A 228 7.17 18.75 12.28
C ASP A 228 6.49 18.96 13.65
N PHE A 229 5.25 18.51 13.80
CA PHE A 229 4.50 18.67 15.05
C PHE A 229 4.38 17.37 15.86
N LEU A 230 4.71 16.22 15.28
CA LEU A 230 4.72 14.94 15.98
C LEU A 230 6.07 14.69 16.65
N PRO A 231 6.10 14.12 17.87
CA PRO A 231 7.34 13.99 18.64
C PRO A 231 8.33 12.97 18.04
N GLN A 232 7.84 11.90 17.44
CA GLN A 232 8.64 10.76 17.00
C GLN A 232 8.47 10.41 15.52
N GLN A 233 7.38 10.86 14.88
CA GLN A 233 7.05 10.53 13.51
C GLN A 233 7.21 11.73 12.58
N HIS A 234 7.42 11.44 11.30
CA HIS A 234 7.16 12.35 10.21
C HIS A 234 5.65 12.44 9.97
N PHE A 235 5.19 13.60 9.53
CA PHE A 235 3.86 13.79 8.95
C PHE A 235 4.07 14.32 7.52
N MET A 236 4.20 13.38 6.58
CA MET A 236 4.55 13.67 5.20
C MET A 236 3.30 13.74 4.32
N VAL A 237 3.18 14.81 3.56
CA VAL A 237 2.04 15.04 2.67
C VAL A 237 2.50 14.88 1.23
N PHE A 238 1.79 14.02 0.52
CA PHE A 238 1.94 13.82 -0.92
C PHE A 238 0.62 14.10 -1.61
N ARG A 239 0.65 14.53 -2.86
CA ARG A 239 -0.51 14.89 -3.63
C ARG A 239 -0.56 14.12 -4.95
N ARG A 240 -1.75 13.66 -5.33
CA ARG A 240 -1.98 13.22 -6.70
C ARG A 240 -2.05 14.45 -7.63
N PRO A 241 -1.31 14.50 -8.75
CA PRO A 241 -1.47 15.56 -9.76
C PRO A 241 -2.91 15.70 -10.25
N GLU A 242 -3.23 16.91 -10.79
CA GLU A 242 -4.55 17.21 -11.38
C GLU A 242 -4.84 16.36 -12.62
#